data_f6df15f2092e815cf6fa3a3c7f31ab1f
#
_entry.id   f6df15f2092e815cf6fa3a3c7f31ab1f
#
_cell.length_a   1.000
_cell.length_b   1.000
_cell.length_c   1.000
_cell.angle_alpha   90.00
_cell.angle_beta   90.00
_cell.angle_gamma   90.00
#
_symmetry.space_group_name_H-M   'P 1'
#
loop_
_entity.id
_entity.type
_entity.pdbx_description
1 polymer ?
#
loop_
_entity_poly.entity_id
_entity_poly.type
_entity_poly.pdbx_seq_one_letter_code
_entity_poly.pdbx_strand_id
1 'polypeptide(L)'
;KKPQATIEPPRSSRIHTEKPRPLVKKPFAVPGLEKSELSNGLSIFVQQNMEVPLVRVWITFDAGGWTDPDDQIGLSRITMDMLDEGSTDLTGADLSAQLRNLGSTLSVQSTPDGSTLQIQTLKKNLPQTLDLLHTVMMNPTFSEETWNRKRVQYQQSLAQQHNDARSIARNVWSKLVYGNQYT
;
A
#
# COMPACT_ATOMS: atom_id res chain seq x y z
N LYS A 1 -32.94 -48.08 -4.73
CA LYS A 1 -31.58 -47.62 -4.99
C LYS A 1 -31.63 -46.67 -6.19
N LYS A 2 -31.39 -45.38 -5.98
CA LYS A 2 -31.22 -44.39 -7.07
C LYS A 2 -29.88 -44.64 -7.77
N PRO A 3 -29.83 -44.60 -9.11
CA PRO A 3 -28.57 -44.73 -9.82
C PRO A 3 -27.69 -43.53 -9.50
N GLN A 4 -26.48 -43.81 -9.08
CA GLN A 4 -25.44 -42.81 -8.85
C GLN A 4 -24.97 -42.30 -10.20
N ALA A 5 -25.18 -41.02 -10.49
CA ALA A 5 -24.68 -40.39 -11.71
C ALA A 5 -23.15 -40.43 -11.68
N THR A 6 -22.57 -41.14 -12.62
CA THR A 6 -21.13 -41.13 -12.83
C THR A 6 -20.76 -39.76 -13.43
N ILE A 7 -20.16 -38.89 -12.64
CA ILE A 7 -19.60 -37.62 -13.11
C ILE A 7 -18.35 -37.97 -13.88
N GLU A 8 -18.40 -37.99 -15.21
CA GLU A 8 -17.20 -38.03 -16.03
C GLU A 8 -16.41 -36.74 -15.82
N PRO A 9 -15.11 -36.81 -15.54
CA PRO A 9 -14.30 -35.59 -15.46
C PRO A 9 -14.29 -34.89 -16.82
N PRO A 10 -14.33 -33.56 -16.86
CA PRO A 10 -14.30 -32.82 -18.12
C PRO A 10 -13.04 -33.22 -18.91
N ARG A 11 -13.23 -33.79 -20.08
CA ARG A 11 -12.16 -34.10 -21.00
C ARG A 11 -11.50 -32.78 -21.43
N SER A 12 -10.38 -32.45 -20.80
CA SER A 12 -9.47 -31.44 -21.35
C SER A 12 -8.99 -31.94 -22.73
N SER A 13 -9.66 -31.52 -23.77
CA SER A 13 -9.36 -31.94 -25.15
C SER A 13 -8.11 -31.28 -25.73
N ARG A 14 -7.32 -30.57 -24.93
CA ARG A 14 -6.09 -29.90 -25.37
C ARG A 14 -4.93 -30.28 -24.47
N ILE A 15 -4.41 -31.47 -24.70
CA ILE A 15 -3.04 -31.78 -24.29
C ILE A 15 -2.15 -30.99 -25.26
N HIS A 16 -1.60 -29.89 -24.82
CA HIS A 16 -0.59 -29.17 -25.59
C HIS A 16 0.69 -29.98 -25.59
N THR A 17 0.85 -30.83 -26.57
CA THR A 17 2.06 -31.63 -26.81
C THR A 17 3.19 -30.82 -27.43
N GLU A 18 2.86 -29.67 -27.99
CA GLU A 18 3.87 -28.73 -28.54
C GLU A 18 4.15 -27.60 -27.55
N LYS A 19 5.42 -27.37 -27.32
CA LYS A 19 5.89 -26.23 -26.54
C LYS A 19 5.36 -24.94 -27.20
N PRO A 20 4.70 -24.05 -26.47
CA PRO A 20 4.21 -22.81 -27.07
C PRO A 20 5.37 -22.04 -27.69
N ARG A 21 5.27 -21.74 -28.97
CA ARG A 21 6.28 -20.91 -29.66
C ARG A 21 6.23 -19.51 -29.04
N PRO A 22 7.40 -18.91 -28.78
CA PRO A 22 7.40 -17.52 -28.32
C PRO A 22 6.71 -16.65 -29.36
N LEU A 23 5.66 -15.95 -28.93
CA LEU A 23 5.05 -14.89 -29.76
C LEU A 23 6.15 -13.91 -30.17
N VAL A 24 6.08 -13.45 -31.42
CA VAL A 24 6.98 -12.39 -31.90
C VAL A 24 6.96 -11.28 -30.86
N LYS A 25 8.11 -10.99 -30.23
CA LYS A 25 8.23 -9.93 -29.24
C LYS A 25 7.82 -8.62 -29.91
N LYS A 26 6.64 -8.13 -29.58
CA LYS A 26 6.32 -6.74 -29.91
C LYS A 26 7.35 -5.87 -29.20
N PRO A 27 7.94 -4.87 -29.85
CA PRO A 27 8.82 -3.94 -29.17
C PRO A 27 8.06 -3.33 -27.99
N PHE A 28 8.66 -3.39 -26.79
CA PHE A 28 8.09 -2.75 -25.62
C PHE A 28 8.15 -1.24 -25.83
N ALA A 29 7.00 -0.59 -25.95
CA ALA A 29 6.90 0.85 -25.93
C ALA A 29 6.58 1.27 -24.50
N VAL A 30 7.42 2.15 -23.93
CA VAL A 30 7.13 2.76 -22.64
C VAL A 30 5.89 3.64 -22.82
N PRO A 31 4.82 3.43 -22.03
CA PRO A 31 3.64 4.29 -22.11
C PRO A 31 4.00 5.75 -21.83
N GLY A 32 3.37 6.68 -22.54
CA GLY A 32 3.58 8.10 -22.31
C GLY A 32 3.18 8.50 -20.89
N LEU A 33 4.02 9.29 -20.24
CA LEU A 33 3.78 9.88 -18.95
C LEU A 33 3.46 11.37 -19.14
N GLU A 34 2.26 11.79 -18.75
CA GLU A 34 1.87 13.19 -18.76
C GLU A 34 2.27 13.82 -17.42
N LYS A 35 2.97 14.95 -17.48
CA LYS A 35 3.35 15.73 -16.31
C LYS A 35 2.56 17.03 -16.28
N SER A 36 2.00 17.35 -15.13
CA SER A 36 1.35 18.64 -14.84
C SER A 36 1.75 19.10 -13.43
N GLU A 37 1.47 20.37 -13.13
CA GLU A 37 1.75 20.95 -11.83
C GLU A 37 0.52 21.72 -11.38
N LEU A 38 0.13 21.56 -10.11
CA LEU A 38 -0.94 22.32 -9.49
C LEU A 38 -0.45 23.70 -9.05
N SER A 39 -1.37 24.61 -8.79
CA SER A 39 -1.07 25.98 -8.35
C SER A 39 -0.30 26.08 -7.03
N ASN A 40 -0.32 25.00 -6.23
CA ASN A 40 0.45 24.90 -4.98
C ASN A 40 1.85 24.29 -5.16
N GLY A 41 2.29 24.04 -6.41
CA GLY A 41 3.60 23.46 -6.74
C GLY A 41 3.64 21.92 -6.73
N LEU A 42 2.51 21.24 -6.45
CA LEU A 42 2.47 19.78 -6.48
C LEU A 42 2.57 19.26 -7.91
N SER A 43 3.60 18.48 -8.20
CA SER A 43 3.76 17.79 -9.49
C SER A 43 2.86 16.56 -9.57
N ILE A 44 2.11 16.44 -10.66
CA ILE A 44 1.26 15.30 -10.97
C ILE A 44 1.80 14.59 -12.19
N PHE A 45 1.93 13.28 -12.08
CA PHE A 45 2.31 12.39 -13.18
C PHE A 45 1.16 11.45 -13.48
N VAL A 46 0.67 11.45 -14.72
CA VAL A 46 -0.46 10.64 -15.13
C VAL A 46 -0.02 9.67 -16.21
N GLN A 47 -0.32 8.39 -16.00
CA GLN A 47 -0.21 7.35 -17.00
C GLN A 47 -1.61 6.80 -17.29
N GLN A 48 -2.07 6.92 -18.50
CA GLN A 48 -3.38 6.45 -18.89
C GLN A 48 -3.33 4.98 -19.34
N ASN A 49 -4.22 4.15 -18.73
CA ASN A 49 -4.50 2.79 -19.18
C ASN A 49 -6.02 2.64 -19.30
N MET A 50 -6.50 2.36 -20.52
CA MET A 50 -7.93 2.29 -20.83
C MET A 50 -8.51 0.87 -20.81
N GLU A 51 -7.72 -0.15 -20.47
CA GLU A 51 -8.16 -1.53 -20.49
C GLU A 51 -9.13 -1.86 -19.34
N VAL A 52 -8.98 -1.20 -18.20
CA VAL A 52 -9.82 -1.40 -17.02
C VAL A 52 -10.22 -0.06 -16.40
N PRO A 53 -11.47 0.08 -15.90
CA PRO A 53 -11.95 1.32 -15.30
C PRO A 53 -11.48 1.49 -13.85
N LEU A 54 -10.20 1.29 -13.61
CA LEU A 54 -9.54 1.45 -12.31
C LEU A 54 -8.62 2.66 -12.31
N VAL A 55 -8.61 3.37 -11.21
CA VAL A 55 -7.67 4.47 -10.96
C VAL A 55 -6.84 4.11 -9.74
N ARG A 56 -5.53 4.28 -9.86
CA ARG A 56 -4.59 4.24 -8.75
C ARG A 56 -3.96 5.59 -8.58
N VAL A 57 -3.93 6.07 -7.37
CA VAL A 57 -3.27 7.32 -7.00
C VAL A 57 -2.22 7.02 -5.95
N TRP A 58 -1.00 7.51 -6.17
CA TRP A 58 0.08 7.49 -5.19
C TRP A 58 0.40 8.93 -4.81
N ILE A 59 0.41 9.19 -3.52
CA ILE A 59 0.88 10.45 -2.95
C ILE A 59 2.14 10.10 -2.18
N THR A 60 3.26 10.67 -2.61
CA THR A 60 4.57 10.43 -1.99
C THR A 60 5.01 11.67 -1.22
N PHE A 61 5.46 11.46 0.00
CA PHE A 61 6.00 12.47 0.88
C PHE A 61 7.49 12.22 1.05
N ASP A 62 8.28 13.28 0.99
CA ASP A 62 9.71 13.26 1.32
C ASP A 62 9.88 13.30 2.85
N ALA A 63 9.25 12.33 3.51
CA ALA A 63 9.27 12.14 4.95
C ALA A 63 9.27 10.64 5.24
N GLY A 64 10.40 10.12 5.64
CA GLY A 64 10.62 8.70 5.94
C GLY A 64 11.53 8.55 7.14
N GLY A 65 11.94 7.31 7.43
CA GLY A 65 12.76 7.02 8.60
C GLY A 65 14.06 7.83 8.69
N TRP A 66 14.59 8.31 7.56
CA TRP A 66 15.82 9.12 7.53
C TRP A 66 15.59 10.58 7.92
N THR A 67 14.38 11.04 7.85
CA THR A 67 13.99 12.39 8.25
C THR A 67 13.44 12.44 9.67
N ASP A 68 13.30 11.27 10.31
CA ASP A 68 12.90 11.22 11.72
C ASP A 68 13.99 11.86 12.60
N PRO A 69 13.62 12.62 13.64
CA PRO A 69 14.56 13.09 14.64
C PRO A 69 15.28 11.92 15.33
N ASP A 70 16.54 12.10 15.70
CA ASP A 70 17.36 11.05 16.34
C ASP A 70 16.75 10.48 17.64
N ASP A 71 15.97 11.29 18.35
CA ASP A 71 15.26 10.90 19.58
C ASP A 71 13.85 10.35 19.33
N GLN A 72 13.39 10.34 18.05
CA GLN A 72 12.06 9.92 17.64
C GLN A 72 12.09 8.98 16.43
N ILE A 73 13.06 8.10 16.37
CA ILE A 73 13.21 7.12 15.29
C ILE A 73 11.94 6.26 15.19
N GLY A 74 11.35 6.20 14.00
CA GLY A 74 10.10 5.51 13.69
C GLY A 74 8.86 6.41 13.73
N LEU A 75 9.03 7.73 13.96
CA LEU A 75 7.95 8.71 13.96
C LEU A 75 7.17 8.70 12.64
N SER A 76 7.87 8.76 11.50
CA SER A 76 7.25 8.72 10.18
C SER A 76 6.43 7.46 9.98
N ARG A 77 6.96 6.32 10.39
CA ARG A 77 6.27 5.03 10.26
C ARG A 77 4.99 4.99 11.09
N ILE A 78 5.07 5.38 12.36
CA ILE A 78 3.93 5.32 13.26
C ILE A 78 2.85 6.32 12.86
N THR A 79 3.26 7.51 12.38
CA THR A 79 2.35 8.51 11.85
C THR A 79 1.56 7.95 10.66
N MET A 80 2.24 7.31 9.72
CA MET A 80 1.56 6.68 8.59
C MET A 80 0.65 5.54 9.03
N ASP A 81 1.11 4.67 9.94
CA ASP A 81 0.32 3.53 10.42
C ASP A 81 -0.89 3.96 11.29
N MET A 82 -0.92 5.20 11.75
CA MET A 82 -2.07 5.76 12.47
C MET A 82 -3.01 6.58 11.55
N LEU A 83 -2.55 6.93 10.37
CA LEU A 83 -3.29 7.81 9.46
C LEU A 83 -4.60 7.17 8.96
N ASP A 84 -4.62 5.85 8.76
CA ASP A 84 -5.79 5.11 8.28
C ASP A 84 -6.71 4.60 9.42
N GLU A 85 -6.39 4.93 10.65
CA GLU A 85 -7.16 4.52 11.83
C GLU A 85 -8.37 5.44 12.13
N GLY A 86 -8.54 6.50 11.33
CA GLY A 86 -9.69 7.38 11.38
C GLY A 86 -9.36 8.86 11.31
N SER A 87 -10.40 9.65 11.27
CA SER A 87 -10.36 11.10 11.26
C SER A 87 -11.28 11.67 12.35
N THR A 88 -11.31 12.99 12.49
CA THR A 88 -12.18 13.67 13.45
C THR A 88 -13.64 13.24 13.32
N ASP A 89 -14.09 12.97 12.09
CA ASP A 89 -15.49 12.69 11.78
C ASP A 89 -15.77 11.21 11.48
N LEU A 90 -14.72 10.37 11.34
CA LEU A 90 -14.82 8.97 10.94
C LEU A 90 -13.92 8.08 11.79
N THR A 91 -14.49 7.05 12.38
CA THR A 91 -13.67 5.98 12.98
C THR A 91 -12.97 5.18 11.89
N GLY A 92 -11.88 4.48 12.22
CA GLY A 92 -11.20 3.58 11.27
C GLY A 92 -12.12 2.48 10.73
N ALA A 93 -13.10 2.03 11.54
CA ALA A 93 -14.12 1.06 11.11
C ALA A 93 -15.06 1.67 10.06
N ASP A 94 -15.52 2.91 10.26
CA ASP A 94 -16.39 3.64 9.32
C ASP A 94 -15.65 3.94 8.02
N LEU A 95 -14.41 4.41 8.11
CA LEU A 95 -13.54 4.62 6.95
C LEU A 95 -13.40 3.34 6.11
N SER A 96 -13.07 2.23 6.76
CA SER A 96 -12.95 0.93 6.11
C SER A 96 -14.27 0.47 5.49
N ALA A 97 -15.42 0.72 6.15
CA ALA A 97 -16.73 0.37 5.61
C ALA A 97 -17.07 1.22 4.37
N GLN A 98 -16.81 2.54 4.41
CA GLN A 98 -17.06 3.43 3.28
C GLN A 98 -16.16 3.08 2.09
N LEU A 99 -14.87 2.83 2.31
CA LEU A 99 -13.96 2.39 1.26
C LEU A 99 -14.44 1.08 0.61
N ARG A 100 -14.84 0.08 1.40
CA ARG A 100 -15.38 -1.18 0.86
C ARG A 100 -16.63 -0.96 0.03
N ASN A 101 -17.55 -0.10 0.46
CA ASN A 101 -18.78 0.23 -0.28
C ASN A 101 -18.49 0.88 -1.62
N LEU A 102 -17.41 1.65 -1.72
CA LEU A 102 -16.92 2.24 -2.97
C LEU A 102 -16.09 1.28 -3.82
N GLY A 103 -15.81 0.06 -3.33
CA GLY A 103 -14.85 -0.85 -3.97
C GLY A 103 -13.45 -0.25 -4.03
N SER A 104 -13.09 0.54 -3.03
CA SER A 104 -11.84 1.25 -2.92
C SER A 104 -10.95 0.64 -1.85
N THR A 105 -9.64 0.81 -2.01
CA THR A 105 -8.66 0.44 -1.00
C THR A 105 -7.77 1.63 -0.69
N LEU A 106 -7.40 1.76 0.57
CA LEU A 106 -6.38 2.68 1.06
C LEU A 106 -5.22 1.84 1.60
N SER A 107 -4.01 2.21 1.26
CA SER A 107 -2.79 1.62 1.79
C SER A 107 -1.82 2.74 2.15
N VAL A 108 -1.22 2.64 3.30
CA VAL A 108 -0.22 3.57 3.81
C VAL A 108 1.08 2.83 4.04
N GLN A 109 2.20 3.45 3.72
CA GLN A 109 3.51 2.86 3.90
C GLN A 109 4.53 3.94 4.21
N SER A 110 5.41 3.67 5.16
CA SER A 110 6.63 4.46 5.37
C SER A 110 7.84 3.57 5.14
N THR A 111 8.81 4.11 4.43
CA THR A 111 10.13 3.52 4.16
C THR A 111 11.21 4.44 4.74
N PRO A 112 12.48 4.03 4.76
CA PRO A 112 13.55 4.94 5.14
C PRO A 112 13.58 6.22 4.29
N ASP A 113 13.33 6.13 2.98
CA ASP A 113 13.48 7.23 2.02
C ASP A 113 12.26 8.14 1.91
N GLY A 114 11.08 7.69 2.37
CA GLY A 114 9.86 8.47 2.23
C GLY A 114 8.62 7.69 2.60
N SER A 115 7.49 8.38 2.64
CA SER A 115 6.19 7.79 2.94
C SER A 115 5.27 7.87 1.73
N THR A 116 4.43 6.88 1.56
CA THR A 116 3.50 6.79 0.44
C THR A 116 2.11 6.43 0.93
N LEU A 117 1.14 7.15 0.42
CA LEU A 117 -0.26 6.87 0.58
C LEU A 117 -0.81 6.49 -0.79
N GLN A 118 -1.44 5.32 -0.87
CA GLN A 118 -1.95 4.77 -2.11
C GLN A 118 -3.44 4.51 -1.97
N ILE A 119 -4.21 4.95 -2.95
CA ILE A 119 -5.59 4.52 -3.14
C ILE A 119 -5.73 3.78 -4.47
N GLN A 120 -6.64 2.81 -4.49
CA GLN A 120 -7.14 2.19 -5.70
C GLN A 120 -8.66 2.22 -5.66
N THR A 121 -9.29 2.64 -6.74
CA THR A 121 -10.74 2.78 -6.81
C THR A 121 -11.26 2.57 -8.24
N LEU A 122 -12.56 2.34 -8.38
CA LEU A 122 -13.22 2.41 -9.67
C LEU A 122 -13.28 3.87 -10.15
N LYS A 123 -13.09 4.11 -11.45
CA LYS A 123 -13.12 5.45 -12.05
C LYS A 123 -14.37 6.25 -11.65
N LYS A 124 -15.55 5.60 -11.60
CA LYS A 124 -16.82 6.24 -11.24
C LYS A 124 -16.88 6.71 -9.77
N ASN A 125 -16.11 6.07 -8.90
CA ASN A 125 -16.10 6.34 -7.45
C ASN A 125 -14.88 7.18 -7.02
N LEU A 126 -14.06 7.63 -8.00
CA LEU A 126 -12.86 8.42 -7.73
C LEU A 126 -13.15 9.68 -6.90
N PRO A 127 -14.17 10.51 -7.22
CA PRO A 127 -14.43 11.72 -6.44
C PRO A 127 -14.68 11.40 -4.96
N GLN A 128 -15.60 10.48 -4.66
CA GLN A 128 -15.91 10.12 -3.27
C GLN A 128 -14.72 9.50 -2.54
N THR A 129 -13.89 8.73 -3.25
CA THR A 129 -12.68 8.15 -2.65
C THR A 129 -11.63 9.23 -2.35
N LEU A 130 -11.51 10.25 -3.20
CA LEU A 130 -10.63 11.39 -2.95
C LEU A 130 -11.12 12.25 -1.78
N ASP A 131 -12.44 12.41 -1.61
CA ASP A 131 -13.02 13.12 -0.45
C ASP A 131 -12.68 12.40 0.87
N LEU A 132 -12.79 11.07 0.90
CA LEU A 132 -12.37 10.27 2.05
C LEU A 132 -10.86 10.42 2.31
N LEU A 133 -10.06 10.36 1.26
CA LEU A 133 -8.62 10.54 1.37
C LEU A 133 -8.26 11.92 1.92
N HIS A 134 -8.89 12.97 1.40
CA HIS A 134 -8.71 14.33 1.90
C HIS A 134 -9.05 14.42 3.40
N THR A 135 -10.17 13.83 3.81
CA THR A 135 -10.59 13.83 5.23
C THR A 135 -9.54 13.15 6.12
N VAL A 136 -9.03 12.01 5.71
CA VAL A 136 -7.98 11.28 6.45
C VAL A 136 -6.68 12.07 6.53
N MET A 137 -6.29 12.73 5.45
CA MET A 137 -5.03 13.47 5.39
C MET A 137 -5.07 14.80 6.15
N MET A 138 -6.21 15.50 6.08
CA MET A 138 -6.32 16.86 6.63
C MET A 138 -6.80 16.87 8.08
N ASN A 139 -7.56 15.87 8.49
CA ASN A 139 -8.18 15.80 9.82
C ASN A 139 -7.94 14.45 10.51
N PRO A 140 -6.70 13.90 10.52
CA PRO A 140 -6.44 12.63 11.16
C PRO A 140 -6.67 12.70 12.67
N THR A 141 -7.21 11.64 13.25
CA THR A 141 -7.34 11.50 14.70
C THR A 141 -6.27 10.59 15.23
N PHE A 142 -5.21 11.15 15.78
CA PHE A 142 -4.17 10.40 16.48
C PHE A 142 -4.61 10.12 17.91
N SER A 143 -5.65 9.27 18.08
CA SER A 143 -6.24 9.02 19.39
C SER A 143 -5.27 8.27 20.31
N GLU A 144 -5.33 8.56 21.61
CA GLU A 144 -4.52 7.88 22.61
C GLU A 144 -4.81 6.37 22.68
N GLU A 145 -6.06 5.98 22.44
CA GLU A 145 -6.46 4.57 22.36
C GLU A 145 -5.73 3.85 21.22
N THR A 146 -5.77 4.42 20.02
CA THR A 146 -5.07 3.88 18.83
C THR A 146 -3.57 3.83 19.08
N TRP A 147 -3.01 4.91 19.62
CA TRP A 147 -1.58 4.95 19.99
C TRP A 147 -1.20 3.82 20.93
N ASN A 148 -1.94 3.63 22.02
CA ASN A 148 -1.64 2.59 23.00
C ASN A 148 -1.72 1.19 22.38
N ARG A 149 -2.71 0.94 21.53
CA ARG A 149 -2.85 -0.32 20.79
C ARG A 149 -1.66 -0.56 19.83
N LYS A 150 -1.32 0.43 19.02
CA LYS A 150 -0.18 0.36 18.07
C LYS A 150 1.14 0.19 18.81
N ARG A 151 1.35 0.93 19.90
CA ARG A 151 2.56 0.82 20.73
C ARG A 151 2.78 -0.61 21.22
N VAL A 152 1.75 -1.28 21.73
CA VAL A 152 1.86 -2.67 22.16
C VAL A 152 2.22 -3.59 20.98
N GLN A 153 1.58 -3.40 19.81
CA GLN A 153 1.89 -4.18 18.62
C GLN A 153 3.35 -3.99 18.17
N TYR A 154 3.87 -2.77 18.21
CA TYR A 154 5.27 -2.48 17.88
C TYR A 154 6.23 -3.13 18.88
N GLN A 155 5.97 -3.02 20.17
CA GLN A 155 6.79 -3.67 21.19
C GLN A 155 6.84 -5.19 21.00
N GLN A 156 5.70 -5.82 20.70
CA GLN A 156 5.64 -7.25 20.41
C GLN A 156 6.41 -7.61 19.12
N SER A 157 6.28 -6.80 18.08
CA SER A 157 7.02 -6.99 16.82
C SER A 157 8.53 -6.87 17.03
N LEU A 158 8.98 -5.88 17.80
CA LEU A 158 10.40 -5.72 18.14
C LEU A 158 10.92 -6.91 18.95
N ALA A 159 10.16 -7.36 19.94
CA ALA A 159 10.54 -8.54 20.73
C ALA A 159 10.65 -9.80 19.86
N GLN A 160 9.78 -9.98 18.87
CA GLN A 160 9.88 -11.09 17.90
C GLN A 160 11.11 -10.95 17.01
N GLN A 161 11.41 -9.74 16.51
CA GLN A 161 12.58 -9.49 15.67
C GLN A 161 13.90 -9.80 16.39
N HIS A 162 13.98 -9.56 17.70
CA HIS A 162 15.14 -9.90 18.52
C HIS A 162 15.38 -11.41 18.64
N ASN A 163 14.37 -12.23 18.39
CA ASN A 163 14.45 -13.68 18.43
C ASN A 163 14.58 -14.32 17.02
N ASP A 164 14.54 -13.51 15.94
CA ASP A 164 14.68 -13.99 14.58
C ASP A 164 16.08 -13.70 14.03
N ALA A 165 16.85 -14.76 13.78
CA ALA A 165 18.23 -14.65 13.30
C ALA A 165 18.36 -13.86 11.99
N ARG A 166 17.36 -13.95 11.08
CA ARG A 166 17.36 -13.19 9.82
C ARG A 166 17.17 -11.69 10.06
N SER A 167 16.30 -11.34 10.96
CA SER A 167 16.05 -9.94 11.34
C SER A 167 17.27 -9.35 12.03
N ILE A 168 17.90 -10.08 12.92
CA ILE A 168 19.16 -9.68 13.57
C ILE A 168 20.26 -9.45 12.53
N ALA A 169 20.47 -10.42 11.63
CA ALA A 169 21.49 -10.30 10.60
C ALA A 169 21.26 -9.10 9.67
N ARG A 170 20.00 -8.86 9.27
CA ARG A 170 19.64 -7.70 8.45
C ARG A 170 19.91 -6.38 9.17
N ASN A 171 19.52 -6.27 10.44
CA ASN A 171 19.74 -5.04 11.22
C ASN A 171 21.23 -4.77 11.43
N VAL A 172 22.02 -5.81 11.76
CA VAL A 172 23.49 -5.69 11.87
C VAL A 172 24.10 -5.27 10.54
N TRP A 173 23.68 -5.89 9.43
CA TRP A 173 24.16 -5.53 8.10
C TRP A 173 23.84 -4.06 7.76
N SER A 174 22.61 -3.64 7.97
CA SER A 174 22.18 -2.25 7.71
C SER A 174 23.01 -1.27 8.53
N LYS A 175 23.25 -1.56 9.80
CA LYS A 175 24.07 -0.74 10.68
C LYS A 175 25.52 -0.66 10.24
N LEU A 176 26.10 -1.76 9.76
CA LEU A 176 27.50 -1.78 9.28
C LEU A 176 27.67 -1.00 7.97
N VAL A 177 26.67 -1.05 7.07
CA VAL A 177 26.75 -0.41 5.75
C VAL A 177 26.37 1.07 5.82
N TYR A 178 25.36 1.43 6.58
CA TYR A 178 24.75 2.78 6.55
C TYR A 178 24.91 3.57 7.87
N GLY A 179 25.50 2.96 8.89
CA GLY A 179 25.68 3.60 10.20
C GLY A 179 24.48 3.47 11.14
N ASN A 180 24.56 4.20 12.26
CA ASN A 180 23.58 4.07 13.35
C ASN A 180 22.18 4.62 13.01
N GLN A 181 22.04 5.39 11.95
CA GLN A 181 20.76 5.96 11.50
C GLN A 181 19.83 4.91 10.86
N TYR A 182 20.31 3.67 10.67
CA TYR A 182 19.61 2.58 10.01
C TYR A 182 19.11 1.47 10.96
N THR A 183 18.87 1.78 12.21
CA THR A 183 18.40 0.77 13.17
C THR A 183 16.91 0.86 13.43
#